data_4b2e88f1684b35b902e9b7db11603981
#
_entry.id   4b2e88f1684b35b902e9b7db11603981
#
_cell.length_a   1.000
_cell.length_b   1.000
_cell.length_c   1.000
_cell.angle_alpha   90.00
_cell.angle_beta   90.00
_cell.angle_gamma   90.00
#
_symmetry.space_group_name_H-M   'P 1'
#
loop_
_entity.id
_entity.type
_entity.pdbx_description
1 polymer ?
#
loop_
_entity_poly.entity_id
_entity_poly.type
_entity_poly.pdbx_seq_one_letter_code
_entity_poly.pdbx_strand_id
1 'polypeptide(L)'
;MDLRAMNSGVSGLLAEQQALGVVGDNIANVNTVGYKAERAIFEDVLGHSILAGTSSGLPGAGVAIGAIKQNYTQGSLNTTGVSTDVALSGDGFFVANGSVDGITGNFYTRAGQFTLDKDGYLVNPTGLKIQGYSANGDGTYSASLSSIQAPTTSIQPRATTAATVTANLDSTATPPTNAWGDTNTTFASQSNFSTTQTVYDTLGNAHTMDLYFRNTGTGTYDWHAVMDGTDTNSTGSLTFGTNGALTGATGTTVDFAPTGADPMTIALNFGTPVAAGAASVAGSMTSFASSSNVSSQSQDGYASGDFSGISIDGQGVVTGLYTNGQKLAISQMGVAKFRSNDGLGRAGDSLWIDTRDSGPAAMGTAASGGRGSVSSGSVESSNVDLATEFVSLIQHQRSFSANSKTITTADEMLQELINIKR
;
A
#
# COMPACT_ATOMS: atom_id res chain seq x y z
N MET A 1 -22.77 -60.67 -19.14
CA MET A 1 -23.03 -59.52 -18.30
C MET A 1 -21.79 -58.64 -18.34
N ASP A 2 -21.97 -57.37 -18.57
CA ASP A 2 -20.89 -56.47 -18.93
C ASP A 2 -20.15 -56.02 -17.66
N LEU A 3 -18.86 -56.30 -17.52
CA LEU A 3 -17.98 -55.80 -16.45
C LEU A 3 -17.97 -54.25 -16.34
N ARG A 4 -18.70 -53.63 -17.23
CA ARG A 4 -18.80 -52.16 -17.33
C ARG A 4 -19.43 -51.52 -16.08
N ALA A 5 -20.48 -52.14 -15.50
CA ALA A 5 -21.13 -51.59 -14.30
C ALA A 5 -20.15 -51.57 -13.11
N MET A 6 -19.30 -52.61 -13.01
CA MET A 6 -18.25 -52.66 -12.01
C MET A 6 -17.15 -51.61 -12.29
N ASN A 7 -16.70 -51.47 -13.54
CA ASN A 7 -15.69 -50.48 -13.91
C ASN A 7 -16.21 -49.04 -13.71
N SER A 8 -17.49 -48.75 -14.07
CA SER A 8 -18.10 -47.46 -13.80
C SER A 8 -18.22 -47.18 -12.30
N GLY A 9 -18.56 -48.18 -11.49
CA GLY A 9 -18.59 -48.08 -10.03
C GLY A 9 -17.20 -47.76 -9.46
N VAL A 10 -16.17 -48.47 -9.94
CA VAL A 10 -14.78 -48.23 -9.50
C VAL A 10 -14.28 -46.83 -9.89
N SER A 11 -14.51 -46.43 -11.14
CA SER A 11 -14.13 -45.05 -11.58
C SER A 11 -14.86 -43.99 -10.76
N GLY A 12 -16.17 -44.20 -10.47
CA GLY A 12 -16.93 -43.31 -9.60
C GLY A 12 -16.37 -43.26 -8.18
N LEU A 13 -15.97 -44.37 -7.59
CA LEU A 13 -15.34 -44.41 -6.25
C LEU A 13 -14.05 -43.63 -6.22
N LEU A 14 -13.17 -43.82 -7.21
CA LEU A 14 -11.89 -43.08 -7.29
C LEU A 14 -12.09 -41.55 -7.47
N ALA A 15 -13.02 -41.16 -8.31
CA ALA A 15 -13.34 -39.78 -8.53
C ALA A 15 -13.96 -39.11 -7.28
N GLU A 16 -14.89 -39.79 -6.60
CA GLU A 16 -15.47 -39.29 -5.36
C GLU A 16 -14.47 -39.24 -4.21
N GLN A 17 -13.52 -40.17 -4.13
CA GLN A 17 -12.43 -40.13 -3.15
C GLN A 17 -11.55 -38.88 -3.33
N GLN A 18 -11.22 -38.56 -4.57
CA GLN A 18 -10.44 -37.33 -4.85
C GLN A 18 -11.25 -36.08 -4.53
N ALA A 19 -12.54 -36.01 -4.87
CA ALA A 19 -13.43 -34.94 -4.54
C ALA A 19 -13.57 -34.71 -3.02
N LEU A 20 -13.68 -35.82 -2.26
CA LEU A 20 -13.67 -35.77 -0.79
C LEU A 20 -12.36 -35.17 -0.26
N GLY A 21 -11.22 -35.49 -0.88
CA GLY A 21 -9.93 -34.89 -0.55
C GLY A 21 -9.95 -33.38 -0.74
N VAL A 22 -10.45 -32.89 -1.88
CA VAL A 22 -10.56 -31.45 -2.17
C VAL A 22 -11.45 -30.74 -1.15
N VAL A 23 -12.62 -31.31 -0.82
CA VAL A 23 -13.51 -30.74 0.21
C VAL A 23 -12.82 -30.75 1.58
N GLY A 24 -12.09 -31.80 1.92
CA GLY A 24 -11.31 -31.89 3.14
C GLY A 24 -10.24 -30.80 3.22
N ASP A 25 -9.52 -30.56 2.12
CA ASP A 25 -8.51 -29.50 2.03
C ASP A 25 -9.15 -28.11 2.18
N ASN A 26 -10.31 -27.84 1.57
CA ASN A 26 -11.05 -26.59 1.76
C ASN A 26 -11.42 -26.39 3.23
N ILE A 27 -12.00 -27.40 3.88
CA ILE A 27 -12.38 -27.32 5.30
C ILE A 27 -11.16 -27.08 6.20
N ALA A 28 -10.05 -27.77 5.95
CA ALA A 28 -8.82 -27.60 6.71
C ALA A 28 -8.25 -26.18 6.59
N ASN A 29 -8.43 -25.50 5.44
CA ASN A 29 -7.86 -24.20 5.12
C ASN A 29 -8.86 -23.05 5.27
N VAL A 30 -9.99 -23.23 5.96
CA VAL A 30 -10.98 -22.15 6.19
C VAL A 30 -10.40 -20.96 6.95
N ASN A 31 -9.42 -21.16 7.82
CA ASN A 31 -8.75 -20.12 8.59
C ASN A 31 -7.41 -19.68 7.98
N THR A 32 -7.01 -20.22 6.83
CA THR A 32 -5.76 -19.87 6.17
C THR A 32 -5.93 -18.56 5.39
N VAL A 33 -5.13 -17.56 5.72
CA VAL A 33 -5.17 -16.24 5.08
C VAL A 33 -4.83 -16.34 3.58
N GLY A 34 -5.65 -15.73 2.74
CA GLY A 34 -5.46 -15.71 1.30
C GLY A 34 -5.74 -17.03 0.59
N TYR A 35 -6.22 -18.07 1.29
CA TYR A 35 -6.56 -19.35 0.66
C TYR A 35 -7.73 -19.19 -0.30
N LYS A 36 -7.67 -19.94 -1.41
CA LYS A 36 -8.71 -19.99 -2.44
C LYS A 36 -9.29 -21.40 -2.52
N ALA A 37 -10.59 -21.51 -2.28
CA ALA A 37 -11.33 -22.76 -2.33
C ALA A 37 -11.14 -23.49 -3.66
N GLU A 38 -11.05 -24.79 -3.61
CA GLU A 38 -10.88 -25.66 -4.76
C GLU A 38 -12.15 -26.44 -5.06
N ARG A 39 -12.35 -26.77 -6.31
CA ARG A 39 -13.47 -27.57 -6.77
C ARG A 39 -13.01 -28.63 -7.76
N ALA A 40 -13.38 -29.89 -7.53
CA ALA A 40 -13.22 -30.97 -8.48
C ALA A 40 -14.24 -30.83 -9.63
N ILE A 41 -13.78 -30.99 -10.85
CA ILE A 41 -14.62 -31.02 -12.07
C ILE A 41 -14.62 -32.44 -12.59
N PHE A 42 -15.81 -33.04 -12.67
CA PHE A 42 -16.02 -34.36 -13.18
C PHE A 42 -16.23 -34.36 -14.69
N GLU A 43 -15.63 -35.32 -15.37
CA GLU A 43 -15.78 -35.53 -16.81
C GLU A 43 -16.22 -36.98 -17.06
N ASP A 44 -17.10 -37.17 -18.05
CA ASP A 44 -17.50 -38.50 -18.49
C ASP A 44 -16.38 -39.15 -19.33
N VAL A 45 -16.17 -40.41 -19.10
CA VAL A 45 -15.22 -41.22 -19.89
C VAL A 45 -15.99 -42.02 -20.92
N LEU A 46 -15.69 -41.82 -22.21
CA LEU A 46 -16.27 -42.58 -23.30
C LEU A 46 -15.49 -43.85 -23.52
N GLY A 47 -16.23 -44.95 -23.72
CA GLY A 47 -15.63 -46.25 -24.06
C GLY A 47 -14.95 -46.21 -25.44
N HIS A 48 -13.74 -46.75 -25.53
CA HIS A 48 -12.98 -46.81 -26.79
C HIS A 48 -13.68 -47.70 -27.82
N SER A 49 -14.38 -47.09 -28.78
CA SER A 49 -14.78 -47.75 -30.03
C SER A 49 -14.73 -46.76 -31.20
N ILE A 50 -13.52 -46.24 -31.46
CA ILE A 50 -13.25 -45.31 -32.57
C ILE A 50 -13.31 -46.03 -33.92
N LEU A 51 -13.43 -47.36 -33.97
CA LEU A 51 -13.31 -48.15 -35.20
C LEU A 51 -14.65 -48.49 -35.90
N ALA A 52 -15.78 -48.07 -35.32
CA ALA A 52 -17.08 -48.25 -35.98
C ALA A 52 -17.70 -46.89 -36.23
N GLY A 53 -17.60 -46.37 -37.44
CA GLY A 53 -18.00 -45.04 -37.91
C GLY A 53 -19.43 -44.55 -37.69
N THR A 54 -20.04 -44.85 -36.53
CA THR A 54 -21.32 -44.31 -36.09
C THR A 54 -21.23 -43.89 -34.63
N SER A 55 -21.25 -42.57 -34.39
CA SER A 55 -21.19 -41.92 -33.08
C SER A 55 -22.46 -42.02 -32.24
N SER A 56 -23.48 -42.75 -32.68
CA SER A 56 -24.74 -42.93 -31.97
C SER A 56 -24.74 -44.29 -31.25
N GLY A 57 -24.52 -44.26 -29.92
CA GLY A 57 -24.74 -45.44 -29.07
C GLY A 57 -23.51 -45.97 -28.34
N LEU A 58 -22.44 -45.21 -28.18
CA LEU A 58 -21.32 -45.61 -27.33
C LEU A 58 -21.73 -45.54 -25.85
N PRO A 59 -21.70 -46.64 -25.12
CA PRO A 59 -22.01 -46.62 -23.70
C PRO A 59 -20.87 -45.96 -22.95
N GLY A 60 -21.21 -45.17 -21.90
CA GLY A 60 -20.25 -44.53 -21.02
C GLY A 60 -19.31 -45.55 -20.34
N ALA A 61 -18.06 -45.17 -20.11
CA ALA A 61 -17.04 -45.97 -19.43
C ALA A 61 -16.78 -45.48 -17.99
N GLY A 62 -17.67 -44.69 -17.43
CA GLY A 62 -17.56 -44.15 -16.09
C GLY A 62 -17.19 -42.66 -16.05
N VAL A 63 -16.56 -42.22 -14.99
CA VAL A 63 -16.23 -40.84 -14.68
C VAL A 63 -14.75 -40.71 -14.29
N ALA A 64 -14.15 -39.59 -14.61
CA ALA A 64 -12.84 -39.19 -14.11
C ALA A 64 -12.89 -37.76 -13.60
N ILE A 65 -11.91 -37.31 -12.78
CA ILE A 65 -11.70 -35.89 -12.51
C ILE A 65 -10.87 -35.33 -13.66
N GLY A 66 -11.48 -34.41 -14.42
CA GLY A 66 -10.82 -33.73 -15.51
C GLY A 66 -9.89 -32.61 -15.02
N ALA A 67 -10.29 -31.91 -13.96
CA ALA A 67 -9.46 -30.83 -13.37
C ALA A 67 -9.89 -30.53 -11.93
N ILE A 68 -8.95 -30.01 -11.14
CA ILE A 68 -9.23 -29.32 -9.88
C ILE A 68 -9.01 -27.84 -10.12
N LYS A 69 -10.07 -27.05 -10.01
CA LYS A 69 -9.99 -25.59 -10.25
C LYS A 69 -10.13 -24.82 -8.95
N GLN A 70 -9.34 -23.75 -8.83
CA GLN A 70 -9.45 -22.81 -7.73
C GLN A 70 -10.49 -21.72 -8.02
N ASN A 71 -11.18 -21.31 -6.97
CA ASN A 71 -12.11 -20.19 -7.03
C ASN A 71 -11.40 -18.92 -6.55
N TYR A 72 -11.06 -18.03 -7.48
CA TYR A 72 -10.34 -16.78 -7.19
C TYR A 72 -11.26 -15.64 -6.72
N THR A 73 -12.51 -15.91 -6.34
CA THR A 73 -13.36 -14.90 -5.71
C THR A 73 -12.69 -14.36 -4.44
N GLN A 74 -12.93 -13.08 -4.17
CA GLN A 74 -12.39 -12.43 -2.99
C GLN A 74 -13.04 -12.97 -1.72
N GLY A 75 -12.22 -13.28 -0.70
CA GLY A 75 -12.68 -13.58 0.65
C GLY A 75 -13.02 -12.31 1.44
N SER A 76 -13.57 -12.46 2.65
CA SER A 76 -13.82 -11.32 3.53
C SER A 76 -12.51 -10.68 3.98
N LEU A 77 -12.51 -9.35 4.11
CA LEU A 77 -11.38 -8.59 4.65
C LEU A 77 -11.56 -8.46 6.16
N ASN A 78 -10.59 -8.96 6.93
CA ASN A 78 -10.58 -8.89 8.38
C ASN A 78 -9.53 -7.90 8.84
N THR A 79 -9.95 -6.90 9.62
CA THR A 79 -9.04 -5.89 10.19
C THR A 79 -8.24 -6.51 11.34
N THR A 80 -6.92 -6.43 11.27
CA THR A 80 -5.98 -6.92 12.30
C THR A 80 -5.41 -5.79 13.14
N GLY A 81 -5.38 -4.56 12.60
CA GLY A 81 -4.76 -3.40 13.24
C GLY A 81 -3.21 -3.40 13.17
N VAL A 82 -2.60 -4.39 12.55
CA VAL A 82 -1.15 -4.46 12.34
C VAL A 82 -0.80 -3.71 11.04
N SER A 83 0.08 -2.72 11.11
CA SER A 83 0.40 -1.85 9.97
C SER A 83 1.05 -2.56 8.78
N THR A 84 1.68 -3.72 9.01
CA THR A 84 2.33 -4.55 7.99
C THR A 84 1.39 -5.57 7.35
N ASP A 85 0.21 -5.81 7.96
CA ASP A 85 -0.81 -6.65 7.37
C ASP A 85 -1.54 -5.87 6.27
N VAL A 86 -1.65 -6.47 5.10
CA VAL A 86 -2.29 -5.86 3.94
C VAL A 86 -3.17 -6.86 3.21
N ALA A 87 -4.27 -6.40 2.68
CA ALA A 87 -5.12 -7.18 1.80
C ALA A 87 -5.31 -6.45 0.46
N LEU A 88 -5.56 -7.21 -0.60
CA LEU A 88 -5.97 -6.64 -1.88
C LEU A 88 -7.50 -6.64 -1.96
N SER A 89 -8.08 -5.48 -2.21
CA SER A 89 -9.50 -5.32 -2.54
C SER A 89 -9.66 -5.24 -4.06
N GLY A 90 -10.14 -6.32 -4.67
CA GLY A 90 -10.22 -6.48 -6.13
C GLY A 90 -9.21 -7.48 -6.68
N ASP A 91 -8.96 -7.42 -8.01
CA ASP A 91 -8.11 -8.38 -8.72
C ASP A 91 -6.62 -8.13 -8.51
N GLY A 92 -5.82 -9.20 -8.52
CA GLY A 92 -4.36 -9.15 -8.51
C GLY A 92 -3.76 -10.01 -7.40
N PHE A 93 -2.43 -10.02 -7.31
CA PHE A 93 -1.64 -10.75 -6.34
C PHE A 93 -0.46 -9.89 -5.91
N PHE A 94 -0.07 -9.98 -4.66
CA PHE A 94 1.22 -9.46 -4.21
C PHE A 94 2.35 -10.24 -4.85
N VAL A 95 3.45 -9.56 -5.14
CA VAL A 95 4.63 -10.17 -5.74
C VAL A 95 5.68 -10.38 -4.68
N ALA A 96 6.12 -11.61 -4.51
CA ALA A 96 7.22 -11.98 -3.62
C ALA A 96 8.36 -12.60 -4.44
N ASN A 97 9.58 -12.41 -4.04
CA ASN A 97 10.75 -12.97 -4.72
C ASN A 97 11.62 -13.74 -3.75
N GLY A 98 12.11 -14.88 -4.17
CA GLY A 98 12.99 -15.72 -3.38
C GLY A 98 13.07 -17.14 -3.92
N SER A 99 13.29 -18.12 -3.04
CA SER A 99 13.39 -19.54 -3.39
C SER A 99 12.47 -20.37 -2.49
N VAL A 100 11.63 -21.22 -3.11
CA VAL A 100 10.74 -22.16 -2.43
C VAL A 100 10.94 -23.54 -3.11
N ASP A 101 11.23 -24.55 -2.35
CA ASP A 101 11.44 -25.93 -2.82
C ASP A 101 12.41 -26.06 -4.02
N GLY A 102 13.45 -25.21 -4.05
CA GLY A 102 14.45 -25.20 -5.11
C GLY A 102 14.05 -24.40 -6.35
N ILE A 103 12.85 -23.86 -6.41
CA ILE A 103 12.39 -22.94 -7.46
C ILE A 103 12.74 -21.53 -7.02
N THR A 104 13.56 -20.81 -7.80
CA THR A 104 13.92 -19.41 -7.55
C THR A 104 13.25 -18.50 -8.55
N GLY A 105 12.59 -17.44 -8.08
CA GLY A 105 11.90 -16.50 -8.95
C GLY A 105 10.85 -15.69 -8.22
N ASN A 106 9.90 -15.20 -9.01
CA ASN A 106 8.74 -14.48 -8.48
C ASN A 106 7.63 -15.45 -8.13
N PHE A 107 7.09 -15.25 -6.95
CA PHE A 107 5.91 -15.93 -6.44
C PHE A 107 4.81 -14.91 -6.25
N TYR A 108 3.58 -15.36 -6.36
CA TYR A 108 2.40 -14.52 -6.26
C TYR A 108 1.54 -14.99 -5.10
N THR A 109 1.04 -14.06 -4.29
CA THR A 109 0.24 -14.42 -3.11
C THR A 109 -0.91 -13.45 -2.86
N ARG A 110 -1.97 -13.94 -2.22
CA ARG A 110 -3.04 -13.15 -1.63
C ARG A 110 -2.91 -13.04 -0.11
N ALA A 111 -2.04 -13.85 0.49
CA ALA A 111 -1.72 -13.76 1.90
C ALA A 111 -0.86 -12.51 2.15
N GLY A 112 -1.42 -11.54 2.84
CA GLY A 112 -0.77 -10.26 3.10
C GLY A 112 -0.28 -10.10 4.54
N GLN A 113 0.01 -11.18 5.24
CA GLN A 113 0.65 -11.16 6.55
C GLN A 113 2.15 -10.96 6.35
N PHE A 114 2.59 -9.70 6.40
CA PHE A 114 3.99 -9.38 6.18
C PHE A 114 4.66 -8.91 7.48
N THR A 115 5.97 -9.12 7.56
CA THR A 115 6.81 -8.69 8.68
C THR A 115 8.09 -8.08 8.15
N LEU A 116 8.75 -7.24 8.96
CA LEU A 116 10.10 -6.77 8.64
C LEU A 116 11.11 -7.78 9.20
N ASP A 117 12.06 -8.18 8.36
CA ASP A 117 13.19 -9.00 8.78
C ASP A 117 14.29 -8.14 9.46
N LYS A 118 15.36 -8.79 9.97
CA LYS A 118 16.49 -8.10 10.62
C LYS A 118 17.24 -7.11 9.72
N ASP A 119 17.14 -7.29 8.40
CA ASP A 119 17.79 -6.45 7.39
C ASP A 119 16.85 -5.36 6.85
N GLY A 120 15.63 -5.26 7.42
CA GLY A 120 14.60 -4.29 7.04
C GLY A 120 13.76 -4.68 5.82
N TYR A 121 13.92 -5.90 5.26
CA TYR A 121 13.07 -6.32 4.16
C TYR A 121 11.66 -6.68 4.64
N LEU A 122 10.67 -6.29 3.84
CA LEU A 122 9.31 -6.74 4.04
C LEU A 122 9.19 -8.16 3.48
N VAL A 123 8.93 -9.14 4.37
CA VAL A 123 8.90 -10.56 4.04
C VAL A 123 7.56 -11.18 4.43
N ASN A 124 7.18 -12.26 3.72
CA ASN A 124 6.08 -13.11 4.12
C ASN A 124 6.54 -14.14 5.19
N PRO A 125 5.64 -14.93 5.80
CA PRO A 125 5.99 -15.93 6.80
C PRO A 125 7.00 -17.00 6.33
N THR A 126 7.12 -17.24 5.03
CA THR A 126 8.10 -18.17 4.44
C THR A 126 9.45 -17.51 4.13
N GLY A 127 9.63 -16.21 4.42
CA GLY A 127 10.87 -15.47 4.22
C GLY A 127 11.09 -14.91 2.80
N LEU A 128 10.08 -14.97 1.93
CA LEU A 128 10.14 -14.37 0.61
C LEU A 128 10.01 -12.85 0.70
N LYS A 129 10.85 -12.10 -0.04
CA LYS A 129 10.88 -10.65 -0.05
C LYS A 129 9.78 -10.08 -0.93
N ILE A 130 8.93 -9.24 -0.37
CA ILE A 130 7.87 -8.56 -1.11
C ILE A 130 8.47 -7.52 -2.05
N GLN A 131 7.95 -7.47 -3.27
CA GLN A 131 8.45 -6.62 -4.33
C GLN A 131 7.61 -5.36 -4.49
N GLY A 132 8.28 -4.27 -4.80
CA GLY A 132 7.66 -2.96 -5.06
C GLY A 132 8.54 -2.07 -5.92
N TYR A 133 8.02 -0.90 -6.23
CA TYR A 133 8.71 0.16 -6.98
C TYR A 133 9.34 1.13 -5.97
N SER A 134 10.67 1.20 -5.90
CA SER A 134 11.38 2.08 -4.96
C SER A 134 11.05 3.55 -5.23
N ALA A 135 10.87 4.33 -4.16
CA ALA A 135 10.68 5.76 -4.25
C ALA A 135 12.01 6.47 -4.58
N ASN A 136 11.99 7.45 -5.48
CA ASN A 136 13.17 8.23 -5.90
C ASN A 136 13.39 9.48 -5.01
N GLY A 137 12.51 9.76 -4.04
CA GLY A 137 12.61 10.93 -3.17
C GLY A 137 12.02 12.23 -3.77
N ASP A 138 11.73 12.27 -5.05
CA ASP A 138 11.08 13.39 -5.77
C ASP A 138 9.56 13.21 -5.96
N GLY A 139 8.98 12.20 -5.27
CA GLY A 139 7.57 11.83 -5.42
C GLY A 139 7.31 10.86 -6.57
N THR A 140 8.34 10.44 -7.31
CA THR A 140 8.25 9.42 -8.37
C THR A 140 8.74 8.06 -7.87
N TYR A 141 8.41 7.01 -8.61
CA TYR A 141 8.82 5.65 -8.31
C TYR A 141 9.62 5.05 -9.46
N SER A 142 10.50 4.12 -9.13
CA SER A 142 11.32 3.41 -10.13
C SER A 142 10.42 2.62 -11.10
N ALA A 143 10.88 2.41 -12.33
CA ALA A 143 10.14 1.62 -13.32
C ALA A 143 10.32 0.10 -13.13
N SER A 144 11.31 -0.34 -12.36
CA SER A 144 11.62 -1.74 -12.10
C SER A 144 11.24 -2.15 -10.69
N LEU A 145 10.75 -3.38 -10.54
CA LEU A 145 10.48 -3.98 -9.23
C LEU A 145 11.80 -4.29 -8.51
N SER A 146 11.80 -4.03 -7.22
CA SER A 146 12.87 -4.37 -6.27
C SER A 146 12.26 -4.82 -4.95
N SER A 147 13.04 -5.50 -4.12
CA SER A 147 12.58 -5.89 -2.79
C SER A 147 12.34 -4.65 -1.93
N ILE A 148 11.18 -4.58 -1.29
CA ILE A 148 10.84 -3.48 -0.38
C ILE A 148 11.72 -3.61 0.86
N GLN A 149 12.54 -2.58 1.11
CA GLN A 149 13.41 -2.53 2.26
C GLN A 149 13.20 -1.22 3.03
N ALA A 150 12.79 -1.33 4.28
CA ALA A 150 12.74 -0.21 5.19
C ALA A 150 14.16 0.21 5.58
N PRO A 151 14.45 1.51 5.68
CA PRO A 151 15.73 1.97 6.18
C PRO A 151 15.95 1.49 7.61
N THR A 152 17.12 0.88 7.87
CA THR A 152 17.51 0.44 9.22
C THR A 152 18.32 1.51 9.96
N THR A 153 18.67 2.60 9.27
CA THR A 153 19.44 3.72 9.80
C THR A 153 18.57 4.92 10.08
N SER A 154 19.01 5.78 11.00
CA SER A 154 18.37 7.07 11.26
C SER A 154 18.37 7.93 9.99
N ILE A 155 17.32 8.72 9.80
CA ILE A 155 17.30 9.77 8.78
C ILE A 155 18.24 10.88 9.17
N GLN A 156 19.08 11.33 8.23
CA GLN A 156 19.97 12.45 8.45
C GLN A 156 19.19 13.76 8.62
N PRO A 157 19.68 14.69 9.42
CA PRO A 157 19.06 15.98 9.56
C PRO A 157 19.05 16.73 8.21
N ARG A 158 18.09 17.61 8.04
CA ARG A 158 17.98 18.49 6.88
C ARG A 158 17.89 19.92 7.36
N ALA A 159 18.85 20.74 6.95
CA ALA A 159 18.79 22.18 7.19
C ALA A 159 17.54 22.81 6.54
N THR A 160 16.98 23.78 7.21
CA THR A 160 15.87 24.57 6.65
C THR A 160 16.38 25.42 5.50
N THR A 161 15.79 25.24 4.33
CA THR A 161 16.09 26.03 3.14
C THR A 161 14.93 26.95 2.74
N ALA A 162 13.73 26.62 3.15
CA ALA A 162 12.53 27.40 2.86
C ALA A 162 11.60 27.44 4.07
N ALA A 163 11.02 28.61 4.32
CA ALA A 163 10.00 28.81 5.33
C ALA A 163 8.84 29.62 4.75
N THR A 164 7.62 29.17 4.98
CA THR A 164 6.39 29.85 4.55
C THR A 164 5.70 30.43 5.77
N VAL A 165 5.32 31.68 5.70
CA VAL A 165 4.53 32.37 6.72
C VAL A 165 3.35 33.05 6.07
N THR A 166 2.15 32.67 6.51
CA THR A 166 0.90 33.34 6.11
C THR A 166 0.25 33.98 7.33
N ALA A 167 0.06 35.24 7.28
CA ALA A 167 -0.50 36.04 8.38
C ALA A 167 -1.37 37.17 7.85
N ASN A 168 -2.27 37.65 8.69
CA ASN A 168 -2.87 38.96 8.52
C ASN A 168 -2.09 40.00 9.33
N LEU A 169 -1.74 41.13 8.73
CA LEU A 169 -1.16 42.30 9.40
C LEU A 169 -2.24 43.37 9.50
N ASP A 170 -2.43 43.94 10.70
CA ASP A 170 -3.48 44.93 10.96
C ASP A 170 -3.25 46.21 10.16
N SER A 171 -4.06 46.48 9.14
CA SER A 171 -3.96 47.68 8.28
C SER A 171 -4.18 49.00 9.03
N THR A 172 -4.70 48.96 10.26
CA THR A 172 -4.94 50.15 11.10
C THR A 172 -3.81 50.41 12.10
N ALA A 173 -2.80 49.50 12.13
CA ALA A 173 -1.66 49.65 13.04
C ALA A 173 -0.86 50.88 12.70
N THR A 174 -0.51 51.65 13.74
CA THR A 174 0.36 52.84 13.61
C THR A 174 1.83 52.44 13.59
N PRO A 175 2.70 53.12 12.80
CA PRO A 175 4.13 52.85 12.85
C PRO A 175 4.70 52.94 14.28
N PRO A 176 5.57 52.02 14.69
CA PRO A 176 6.22 52.11 15.99
C PRO A 176 7.08 53.31 16.12
N THR A 177 7.11 53.91 17.29
CA THR A 177 7.94 55.11 17.57
C THR A 177 9.42 54.79 17.66
N ASN A 178 9.78 53.60 18.13
CA ASN A 178 11.16 53.14 18.25
C ASN A 178 11.69 52.71 16.89
N ALA A 179 12.89 53.16 16.53
CA ALA A 179 13.54 52.71 15.31
C ALA A 179 14.01 51.26 15.44
N TRP A 180 14.07 50.53 14.31
CA TRP A 180 14.68 49.19 14.31
C TRP A 180 16.17 49.29 14.62
N GLY A 181 16.68 48.39 15.47
CA GLY A 181 18.09 48.36 15.89
C GLY A 181 18.41 49.33 17.06
N ASP A 182 17.42 49.95 17.69
CA ASP A 182 17.65 50.70 18.94
C ASP A 182 17.99 49.74 20.07
N THR A 183 19.25 49.80 20.53
CA THR A 183 19.77 48.90 21.57
C THR A 183 19.18 49.15 22.97
N ASN A 184 18.46 50.24 23.15
CA ASN A 184 17.82 50.60 24.42
C ASN A 184 16.40 50.02 24.54
N THR A 185 15.89 49.39 23.49
CA THR A 185 14.52 48.86 23.41
C THR A 185 14.51 47.44 22.91
N THR A 186 13.44 46.71 23.17
CA THR A 186 13.27 45.31 22.70
C THR A 186 12.78 45.31 21.26
N PHE A 187 13.10 44.28 20.48
CA PHE A 187 12.58 44.07 19.11
C PHE A 187 11.04 44.11 19.05
N ALA A 188 10.40 43.57 20.08
CA ALA A 188 8.94 43.60 20.20
C ALA A 188 8.37 45.01 20.29
N SER A 189 9.09 45.99 20.89
CA SER A 189 8.68 47.42 20.97
C SER A 189 8.99 48.19 19.70
N GLN A 190 9.81 47.63 18.82
CA GLN A 190 10.20 48.21 17.53
C GLN A 190 9.32 47.70 16.37
N SER A 191 8.38 46.79 16.64
CA SER A 191 7.53 46.14 15.64
C SER A 191 6.05 46.19 16.04
N ASN A 192 5.16 45.97 15.08
CA ASN A 192 3.71 45.89 15.32
C ASN A 192 3.27 44.46 15.55
N PHE A 193 3.99 43.50 14.98
CA PHE A 193 3.65 42.07 15.09
C PHE A 193 4.93 41.23 14.98
N SER A 194 4.95 40.11 15.65
CA SER A 194 6.02 39.14 15.54
C SER A 194 5.48 37.72 15.54
N THR A 195 6.22 36.84 14.88
CA THR A 195 5.93 35.39 14.92
C THR A 195 7.25 34.60 15.01
N THR A 196 7.20 33.51 15.72
CA THR A 196 8.35 32.63 15.97
C THR A 196 8.19 31.32 15.24
N GLN A 197 9.26 30.86 14.57
CA GLN A 197 9.31 29.57 13.89
C GLN A 197 10.60 28.84 14.24
N THR A 198 10.52 27.54 14.50
CA THR A 198 11.72 26.72 14.68
C THR A 198 12.27 26.33 13.32
N VAL A 199 13.56 26.52 13.13
CA VAL A 199 14.33 26.10 11.94
C VAL A 199 15.48 25.22 12.36
N TYR A 200 16.05 24.47 11.43
CA TYR A 200 17.12 23.49 11.74
C TYR A 200 18.37 23.80 10.93
N ASP A 201 19.53 23.62 11.54
CA ASP A 201 20.83 23.73 10.89
C ASP A 201 21.24 22.42 10.17
N THR A 202 22.43 22.39 9.58
CA THR A 202 22.97 21.23 8.87
C THR A 202 23.28 20.04 9.78
N LEU A 203 23.42 20.28 11.09
CA LEU A 203 23.62 19.23 12.09
C LEU A 203 22.31 18.79 12.75
N GLY A 204 21.20 19.47 12.46
CA GLY A 204 19.87 19.18 13.02
C GLY A 204 19.61 19.86 14.35
N ASN A 205 20.42 20.80 14.77
CA ASN A 205 20.12 21.63 15.94
C ASN A 205 18.94 22.55 15.61
N ALA A 206 18.06 22.71 16.59
CA ALA A 206 16.93 23.60 16.48
C ALA A 206 17.33 25.02 16.84
N HIS A 207 17.00 26.00 15.99
CA HIS A 207 17.19 27.42 16.17
C HIS A 207 15.84 28.13 16.14
N THR A 208 15.73 29.23 16.87
CA THR A 208 14.52 30.04 16.91
C THR A 208 14.65 31.21 15.92
N MET A 209 13.78 31.23 14.91
CA MET A 209 13.67 32.34 13.97
C MET A 209 12.44 33.18 14.35
N ASP A 210 12.69 34.41 14.80
CA ASP A 210 11.66 35.40 15.07
C ASP A 210 11.56 36.36 13.90
N LEU A 211 10.39 36.44 13.31
CA LEU A 211 10.09 37.43 12.24
C LEU A 211 9.27 38.56 12.83
N TYR A 212 9.81 39.75 12.74
CA TYR A 212 9.19 41.01 13.20
C TYR A 212 8.67 41.81 12.02
N PHE A 213 7.42 42.26 12.10
CA PHE A 213 6.77 43.06 11.08
C PHE A 213 6.50 44.46 11.62
N ARG A 214 6.99 45.45 10.92
CA ARG A 214 6.92 46.86 11.27
C ARG A 214 6.14 47.64 10.21
N ASN A 215 5.07 48.33 10.59
CA ASN A 215 4.36 49.21 9.71
C ASN A 215 5.23 50.45 9.43
N THR A 216 5.46 50.76 8.17
CA THR A 216 6.24 51.95 7.72
C THR A 216 5.38 52.98 7.01
N GLY A 217 4.11 52.67 6.76
CA GLY A 217 3.17 53.56 6.08
C GLY A 217 1.92 52.83 5.61
N THR A 218 1.03 53.52 4.93
CA THR A 218 -0.21 52.91 4.45
C THR A 218 0.04 51.74 3.51
N GLY A 219 -0.32 50.55 3.95
CA GLY A 219 -0.17 49.31 3.17
C GLY A 219 1.26 48.82 2.97
N THR A 220 2.22 49.33 3.78
CA THR A 220 3.63 48.93 3.68
C THR A 220 4.14 48.46 5.04
N TYR A 221 4.76 47.29 5.07
CA TYR A 221 5.42 46.71 6.23
C TYR A 221 6.83 46.30 5.89
N ASP A 222 7.79 46.68 6.74
CA ASP A 222 9.12 46.08 6.73
C ASP A 222 9.10 44.84 7.61
N TRP A 223 9.85 43.82 7.23
CA TRP A 223 10.09 42.67 8.04
C TRP A 223 11.58 42.54 8.38
N HIS A 224 11.86 41.98 9.55
CA HIS A 224 13.21 41.72 10.06
C HIS A 224 13.26 40.34 10.68
N ALA A 225 14.39 39.64 10.49
CA ALA A 225 14.62 38.33 11.06
C ALA A 225 15.66 38.39 12.18
N VAL A 226 15.28 37.79 13.31
CA VAL A 226 16.15 37.64 14.48
C VAL A 226 16.32 36.14 14.69
N MET A 227 17.57 35.68 14.77
CA MET A 227 17.90 34.27 15.00
C MET A 227 18.53 34.15 16.39
N ASP A 228 17.93 33.28 17.22
CA ASP A 228 18.36 33.00 18.61
C ASP A 228 18.59 34.31 19.42
N GLY A 229 17.70 35.27 19.23
CA GLY A 229 17.77 36.58 19.89
C GLY A 229 18.79 37.59 19.28
N THR A 230 19.47 37.21 18.20
CA THR A 230 20.44 38.06 17.51
C THR A 230 19.89 38.52 16.16
N ASP A 231 19.91 39.85 15.90
CA ASP A 231 19.51 40.40 14.59
C ASP A 231 20.45 39.90 13.50
N THR A 232 19.90 39.27 12.47
CA THR A 232 20.65 38.78 11.31
C THR A 232 20.96 39.89 10.29
N ASN A 233 20.42 41.08 10.47
CA ASN A 233 20.35 42.15 9.48
C ASN A 233 19.63 41.75 8.17
N SER A 234 18.93 40.60 8.16
CA SER A 234 18.08 40.19 7.05
C SER A 234 16.76 40.93 7.14
N THR A 235 16.44 41.71 6.13
CA THR A 235 15.25 42.55 6.10
C THR A 235 14.68 42.65 4.70
N GLY A 236 13.40 42.98 4.62
CA GLY A 236 12.73 43.27 3.36
C GLY A 236 11.42 44.00 3.59
N SER A 237 10.67 44.22 2.52
CA SER A 237 9.39 44.93 2.60
C SER A 237 8.25 44.09 1.99
N LEU A 238 7.07 44.26 2.56
CA LEU A 238 5.80 43.76 2.08
C LEU A 238 4.90 44.91 1.72
N THR A 239 4.32 44.92 0.54
CA THR A 239 3.38 45.95 0.10
C THR A 239 2.01 45.31 -0.14
N PHE A 240 0.97 46.01 0.29
CA PHE A 240 -0.42 45.57 0.20
C PHE A 240 -1.25 46.59 -0.59
N GLY A 241 -2.15 46.10 -1.40
CA GLY A 241 -3.11 46.96 -2.12
C GLY A 241 -4.18 47.52 -1.19
N THR A 242 -4.98 48.45 -1.68
CA THR A 242 -6.11 49.08 -0.95
C THR A 242 -7.20 48.08 -0.55
N ASN A 243 -7.20 46.90 -1.16
CA ASN A 243 -8.06 45.77 -0.82
C ASN A 243 -7.42 44.77 0.14
N GLY A 244 -6.23 45.08 0.72
CA GLY A 244 -5.52 44.27 1.67
C GLY A 244 -4.78 43.05 1.08
N ALA A 245 -4.74 42.89 -0.26
CA ALA A 245 -4.01 41.81 -0.91
C ALA A 245 -2.51 42.12 -1.02
N LEU A 246 -1.64 41.13 -0.89
CA LEU A 246 -0.18 41.27 -1.08
C LEU A 246 0.11 41.64 -2.54
N THR A 247 0.77 42.76 -2.78
CA THR A 247 1.15 43.25 -4.11
C THR A 247 2.65 43.16 -4.37
N GLY A 248 3.47 43.05 -3.34
CA GLY A 248 4.91 42.89 -3.48
C GLY A 248 5.56 42.37 -2.19
N ALA A 249 6.64 41.63 -2.37
CA ALA A 249 7.54 41.21 -1.30
C ALA A 249 8.97 41.30 -1.80
N THR A 250 9.85 41.88 -0.99
CA THR A 250 11.27 42.08 -1.30
C THR A 250 12.14 41.53 -0.17
N GLY A 251 13.40 41.25 -0.45
CA GLY A 251 14.37 40.78 0.52
C GLY A 251 13.97 39.44 1.15
N THR A 252 13.44 38.49 0.37
CA THR A 252 12.81 37.26 0.86
C THR A 252 13.83 36.18 1.24
N THR A 253 14.97 36.56 1.83
CA THR A 253 15.99 35.60 2.31
C THR A 253 16.50 36.00 3.68
N VAL A 254 16.75 34.98 4.52
CA VAL A 254 17.42 35.16 5.82
C VAL A 254 18.72 34.40 5.79
N ASP A 255 19.83 35.10 5.98
CA ASP A 255 21.15 34.48 6.10
C ASP A 255 21.48 34.29 7.57
N PHE A 256 21.91 33.07 7.91
CA PHE A 256 22.26 32.67 9.28
C PHE A 256 23.51 31.79 9.29
N ALA A 257 24.45 32.11 10.17
CA ALA A 257 25.66 31.34 10.40
C ALA A 257 25.68 30.81 11.85
N PRO A 258 25.09 29.63 12.10
CA PRO A 258 25.08 29.05 13.43
C PRO A 258 26.50 28.67 13.87
N THR A 259 26.75 28.75 15.18
CA THR A 259 28.07 28.36 15.71
C THR A 259 28.22 26.83 15.62
N GLY A 260 29.21 26.37 14.85
CA GLY A 260 29.56 24.95 14.75
C GLY A 260 28.86 24.18 13.64
N ALA A 261 28.01 24.84 12.85
CA ALA A 261 27.39 24.26 11.66
C ALA A 261 27.64 25.15 10.42
N ASP A 262 27.31 24.65 9.24
CA ASP A 262 27.51 25.41 8.01
C ASP A 262 26.53 26.60 7.93
N PRO A 263 26.97 27.74 7.34
CA PRO A 263 26.08 28.85 7.05
C PRO A 263 24.90 28.42 6.17
N MET A 264 23.73 28.97 6.44
CA MET A 264 22.49 28.64 5.74
C MET A 264 21.75 29.89 5.30
N THR A 265 21.08 29.80 4.17
CA THR A 265 20.17 30.84 3.65
C THR A 265 18.78 30.26 3.58
N ILE A 266 17.83 30.88 4.27
CA ILE A 266 16.43 30.48 4.29
C ILE A 266 15.62 31.38 3.38
N ALA A 267 14.97 30.80 2.38
CA ALA A 267 14.03 31.53 1.53
C ALA A 267 12.68 31.68 2.24
N LEU A 268 12.24 32.89 2.46
CA LEU A 268 10.93 33.20 3.02
C LEU A 268 9.87 33.31 1.94
N ASN A 269 8.78 32.60 2.11
CA ASN A 269 7.61 32.69 1.25
C ASN A 269 6.43 33.32 2.01
N PHE A 270 6.06 34.53 1.60
CA PHE A 270 4.92 35.29 2.13
C PHE A 270 3.66 35.13 1.27
N GLY A 271 3.69 34.26 0.26
CA GLY A 271 2.61 34.05 -0.70
C GLY A 271 2.86 34.65 -2.05
N THR A 272 1.87 34.62 -2.93
CA THR A 272 1.96 35.09 -4.31
C THR A 272 1.47 36.54 -4.41
N PRO A 273 2.36 37.52 -4.77
CA PRO A 273 1.94 38.87 -5.02
C PRO A 273 0.96 38.98 -6.21
N VAL A 274 -0.03 39.84 -6.09
CA VAL A 274 -1.03 40.10 -7.14
C VAL A 274 -0.99 41.51 -7.65
N ALA A 275 -1.55 41.80 -8.81
CA ALA A 275 -1.69 43.17 -9.32
C ALA A 275 -2.58 43.99 -8.37
N ALA A 276 -2.30 45.28 -8.28
CA ALA A 276 -3.08 46.19 -7.44
C ALA A 276 -4.58 46.12 -7.79
N GLY A 277 -5.41 45.92 -6.78
CA GLY A 277 -6.86 45.76 -6.91
C GLY A 277 -7.35 44.34 -7.24
N ALA A 278 -6.44 43.39 -7.53
CA ALA A 278 -6.81 41.99 -7.69
C ALA A 278 -7.11 41.32 -6.33
N ALA A 279 -7.92 40.29 -6.34
CA ALA A 279 -8.21 39.53 -5.12
C ALA A 279 -6.95 38.83 -4.58
N SER A 280 -6.85 38.71 -3.26
CA SER A 280 -5.77 37.92 -2.61
C SER A 280 -5.79 36.49 -3.01
N VAL A 281 -4.61 35.90 -3.21
CA VAL A 281 -4.45 34.44 -3.43
C VAL A 281 -4.47 33.73 -2.07
N ALA A 282 -5.16 32.60 -1.98
CA ALA A 282 -5.14 31.79 -0.77
C ALA A 282 -3.70 31.39 -0.39
N GLY A 283 -3.37 31.42 0.89
CA GLY A 283 -2.02 31.13 1.38
C GLY A 283 -1.03 32.32 1.23
N SER A 284 -1.48 33.50 0.87
CA SER A 284 -0.67 34.72 0.86
C SER A 284 -0.95 35.58 2.11
N MET A 285 0.03 36.39 2.50
CA MET A 285 -0.17 37.38 3.54
C MET A 285 -1.22 38.43 3.14
N THR A 286 -1.91 38.94 4.11
CA THR A 286 -2.97 39.96 3.94
C THR A 286 -2.79 41.12 4.92
N SER A 287 -3.40 42.27 4.61
CA SER A 287 -3.45 43.42 5.52
C SER A 287 -4.88 43.94 5.57
N PHE A 288 -5.66 43.34 6.48
CA PHE A 288 -7.04 43.78 6.75
C PHE A 288 -7.13 44.52 8.09
N ALA A 289 -8.21 45.30 8.29
CA ALA A 289 -8.51 46.00 9.53
C ALA A 289 -9.01 45.06 10.62
N SER A 290 -8.17 44.07 10.99
CA SER A 290 -8.36 43.12 12.06
C SER A 290 -7.02 42.84 12.73
N SER A 291 -7.02 42.41 13.97
CA SER A 291 -5.80 42.10 14.74
C SER A 291 -4.86 41.20 13.95
N SER A 292 -3.56 41.51 14.00
CA SER A 292 -2.53 40.71 13.36
C SER A 292 -2.53 39.28 13.96
N ASN A 293 -2.53 38.27 13.12
CA ASN A 293 -2.47 36.86 13.50
C ASN A 293 -1.83 35.98 12.42
N VAL A 294 -1.19 34.91 12.84
CA VAL A 294 -0.67 33.89 11.95
C VAL A 294 -1.80 32.91 11.56
N SER A 295 -1.99 32.72 10.27
CA SER A 295 -2.93 31.72 9.73
C SER A 295 -2.27 30.37 9.53
N SER A 296 -1.04 30.35 9.02
CA SER A 296 -0.23 29.13 8.88
C SER A 296 1.26 29.47 8.79
N GLN A 297 2.07 28.53 9.26
CA GLN A 297 3.52 28.57 9.05
C GLN A 297 4.05 27.16 8.85
N SER A 298 5.05 27.01 7.99
CA SER A 298 5.71 25.73 7.70
C SER A 298 7.14 25.97 7.27
N GLN A 299 7.97 24.97 7.42
CA GLN A 299 9.36 24.96 6.96
C GLN A 299 9.74 23.53 6.54
N ASP A 300 10.87 23.36 5.83
CA ASP A 300 11.27 22.12 5.19
C ASP A 300 12.43 21.39 5.88
N GLY A 301 12.97 21.94 6.97
CA GLY A 301 14.04 21.33 7.76
C GLY A 301 13.54 20.38 8.83
N TYR A 302 14.41 19.51 9.33
CA TYR A 302 14.14 18.62 10.46
C TYR A 302 15.42 18.12 11.12
N ALA A 303 15.33 17.77 12.40
CA ALA A 303 16.39 17.08 13.11
C ALA A 303 16.52 15.61 12.64
N SER A 304 17.63 14.95 12.99
CA SER A 304 17.76 13.50 12.81
C SER A 304 16.61 12.77 13.52
N GLY A 305 16.22 11.62 12.99
CA GLY A 305 15.19 10.79 13.59
C GLY A 305 15.47 9.31 13.36
N ASP A 306 15.19 8.49 14.36
CA ASP A 306 15.32 7.06 14.26
C ASP A 306 14.09 6.45 13.60
N PHE A 307 14.30 5.36 12.86
CA PHE A 307 13.21 4.62 12.26
C PHE A 307 12.31 4.03 13.36
N SER A 308 11.01 4.31 13.28
CA SER A 308 10.01 3.88 14.26
C SER A 308 9.11 2.75 13.74
N GLY A 309 8.87 2.70 12.44
CA GLY A 309 8.02 1.69 11.83
C GLY A 309 7.60 2.05 10.41
N ILE A 310 6.69 1.26 9.85
CA ILE A 310 6.11 1.53 8.53
C ILE A 310 4.60 1.68 8.60
N SER A 311 4.06 2.43 7.67
CA SER A 311 2.62 2.47 7.35
C SER A 311 2.42 2.23 5.85
N ILE A 312 1.31 1.62 5.49
CA ILE A 312 0.98 1.33 4.09
C ILE A 312 -0.37 1.99 3.80
N ASP A 313 -0.49 2.65 2.67
CA ASP A 313 -1.74 3.31 2.28
C ASP A 313 -2.57 2.48 1.28
N GLY A 314 -3.74 3.00 0.89
CA GLY A 314 -4.66 2.36 -0.06
C GLY A 314 -4.12 2.23 -1.49
N GLN A 315 -3.08 2.93 -1.84
CA GLN A 315 -2.37 2.83 -3.11
C GLN A 315 -1.16 1.88 -3.03
N GLY A 316 -0.94 1.26 -1.86
CA GLY A 316 0.19 0.38 -1.61
C GLY A 316 1.51 1.11 -1.40
N VAL A 317 1.48 2.42 -1.11
CA VAL A 317 2.70 3.16 -0.77
C VAL A 317 3.14 2.80 0.64
N VAL A 318 4.32 2.25 0.74
CA VAL A 318 5.01 1.93 2.00
C VAL A 318 5.78 3.16 2.44
N THR A 319 5.40 3.71 3.58
CA THR A 319 5.97 4.93 4.15
C THR A 319 6.68 4.60 5.46
N GLY A 320 7.93 5.02 5.60
CA GLY A 320 8.68 4.95 6.84
C GLY A 320 8.27 6.08 7.78
N LEU A 321 8.07 5.73 9.04
CA LEU A 321 7.77 6.64 10.12
C LEU A 321 9.01 6.83 10.99
N TYR A 322 9.31 8.07 11.34
CA TYR A 322 10.50 8.43 12.11
C TYR A 322 10.13 9.14 13.41
N THR A 323 11.01 9.04 14.42
CA THR A 323 10.79 9.64 15.75
C THR A 323 10.71 11.17 15.73
N ASN A 324 11.27 11.80 14.69
CA ASN A 324 11.17 13.25 14.45
C ASN A 324 9.85 13.69 13.77
N GLY A 325 8.89 12.74 13.60
CA GLY A 325 7.60 12.98 12.95
C GLY A 325 7.65 12.98 11.43
N GLN A 326 8.82 12.78 10.82
CA GLN A 326 8.94 12.69 9.36
C GLN A 326 8.35 11.39 8.82
N LYS A 327 7.79 11.50 7.63
CA LYS A 327 7.21 10.39 6.86
C LYS A 327 7.87 10.36 5.49
N LEU A 328 8.58 9.29 5.19
CA LEU A 328 9.28 9.16 3.92
C LEU A 328 8.73 7.98 3.14
N ALA A 329 8.27 8.20 1.91
CA ALA A 329 7.90 7.12 1.02
C ALA A 329 9.14 6.28 0.70
N ILE A 330 9.04 4.97 0.94
CA ILE A 330 10.13 4.01 0.71
C ILE A 330 9.93 3.33 -0.63
N SER A 331 8.72 2.82 -0.87
CA SER A 331 8.39 2.03 -2.04
C SER A 331 6.87 2.00 -2.25
N GLN A 332 6.44 1.68 -3.45
CA GLN A 332 5.04 1.35 -3.75
C GLN A 332 4.93 -0.14 -4.08
N MET A 333 4.04 -0.87 -3.41
CA MET A 333 3.86 -2.32 -3.57
C MET A 333 3.53 -2.69 -5.01
N GLY A 334 4.22 -3.70 -5.53
CA GLY A 334 3.95 -4.30 -6.82
C GLY A 334 2.76 -5.26 -6.75
N VAL A 335 1.83 -5.11 -7.68
CA VAL A 335 0.68 -6.00 -7.84
C VAL A 335 0.72 -6.61 -9.22
N ALA A 336 0.64 -7.94 -9.27
CA ALA A 336 0.58 -8.71 -10.52
C ALA A 336 -0.87 -9.05 -10.87
N LYS A 337 -1.23 -8.99 -12.14
CA LYS A 337 -2.48 -9.49 -12.70
C LYS A 337 -2.19 -10.46 -13.82
N PHE A 338 -2.97 -11.54 -13.91
CA PHE A 338 -2.83 -12.54 -14.96
C PHE A 338 -4.02 -12.50 -15.92
N ARG A 339 -3.76 -12.93 -17.14
CA ARG A 339 -4.82 -13.10 -18.14
C ARG A 339 -5.75 -14.24 -17.78
N SER A 340 -5.19 -15.33 -17.24
CA SER A 340 -5.92 -16.49 -16.74
C SER A 340 -5.38 -16.90 -15.38
N ASN A 341 -6.17 -16.70 -14.32
CA ASN A 341 -5.79 -17.15 -12.98
C ASN A 341 -5.83 -18.68 -12.87
N ASP A 342 -6.71 -19.35 -13.64
CA ASP A 342 -6.84 -20.81 -13.65
C ASP A 342 -5.59 -21.53 -14.15
N GLY A 343 -4.73 -20.81 -14.91
CA GLY A 343 -3.47 -21.33 -15.42
C GLY A 343 -2.30 -21.19 -14.44
N LEU A 344 -2.48 -20.58 -13.27
CA LEU A 344 -1.42 -20.43 -12.28
C LEU A 344 -1.03 -21.79 -11.67
N GLY A 345 0.27 -22.02 -11.53
CA GLY A 345 0.81 -23.16 -10.82
C GLY A 345 0.82 -22.92 -9.32
N ARG A 346 0.50 -23.95 -8.53
CA ARG A 346 0.59 -23.88 -7.05
C ARG A 346 2.02 -24.20 -6.59
N ALA A 347 2.52 -23.42 -5.65
CA ALA A 347 3.84 -23.62 -5.04
C ALA A 347 3.76 -23.94 -3.53
N GLY A 348 2.56 -24.21 -2.99
CA GLY A 348 2.36 -24.36 -1.54
C GLY A 348 2.25 -23.02 -0.81
N ASP A 349 1.99 -23.02 0.50
CA ASP A 349 2.00 -21.83 1.39
C ASP A 349 1.17 -20.63 0.88
N SER A 350 0.06 -20.88 0.20
CA SER A 350 -0.74 -19.85 -0.49
C SER A 350 0.06 -19.02 -1.52
N LEU A 351 1.06 -19.67 -2.16
CA LEU A 351 1.88 -19.12 -3.22
C LEU A 351 1.50 -19.71 -4.57
N TRP A 352 1.56 -18.86 -5.60
CA TRP A 352 1.38 -19.24 -7.00
C TRP A 352 2.60 -18.84 -7.82
N ILE A 353 2.80 -19.55 -8.92
CA ILE A 353 3.80 -19.25 -9.95
C ILE A 353 3.12 -19.06 -11.30
N ASP A 354 3.70 -18.22 -12.13
CA ASP A 354 3.25 -18.09 -13.51
C ASP A 354 3.62 -19.31 -14.32
N THR A 355 2.75 -19.68 -15.25
CA THR A 355 2.93 -20.78 -16.19
C THR A 355 2.67 -20.29 -17.61
N ARG A 356 2.86 -21.17 -18.59
CA ARG A 356 2.49 -20.87 -19.96
C ARG A 356 0.99 -20.60 -20.11
N ASP A 357 0.15 -21.27 -19.33
CA ASP A 357 -1.31 -21.20 -19.42
C ASP A 357 -1.89 -19.97 -18.70
N SER A 358 -1.21 -19.45 -17.67
CA SER A 358 -1.58 -18.18 -17.03
C SER A 358 -1.21 -16.98 -17.91
N GLY A 359 -0.22 -17.14 -18.78
CA GLY A 359 0.47 -16.05 -19.46
C GLY A 359 1.38 -15.27 -18.51
N PRO A 360 2.16 -14.31 -19.04
CA PRO A 360 3.09 -13.51 -18.23
C PRO A 360 2.33 -12.61 -17.25
N ALA A 361 2.94 -12.37 -16.08
CA ALA A 361 2.41 -11.47 -15.08
C ALA A 361 2.42 -10.02 -15.58
N ALA A 362 1.25 -9.38 -15.61
CA ALA A 362 1.13 -7.94 -15.86
C ALA A 362 1.37 -7.18 -14.56
N MET A 363 2.62 -6.77 -14.33
CA MET A 363 3.06 -6.04 -13.15
C MET A 363 2.61 -4.59 -13.18
N GLY A 364 2.38 -3.99 -12.02
CA GLY A 364 2.10 -2.55 -11.87
C GLY A 364 1.74 -2.20 -10.44
N THR A 365 1.32 -0.96 -10.23
CA THR A 365 0.92 -0.45 -8.92
C THR A 365 -0.52 -0.81 -8.59
N ALA A 366 -0.85 -0.85 -7.31
CA ALA A 366 -2.22 -1.01 -6.83
C ALA A 366 -3.15 0.08 -7.37
N ALA A 367 -4.44 -0.19 -7.45
CA ALA A 367 -5.50 0.69 -7.94
C ALA A 367 -5.27 1.22 -9.38
N SER A 368 -4.40 0.58 -10.17
CA SER A 368 -4.10 0.97 -11.56
C SER A 368 -4.28 -0.22 -12.53
N GLY A 369 -4.64 0.05 -13.79
CA GLY A 369 -4.74 -0.98 -14.83
C GLY A 369 -5.68 -2.15 -14.48
N GLY A 370 -6.73 -1.91 -13.71
CA GLY A 370 -7.69 -2.93 -13.25
C GLY A 370 -7.13 -3.87 -12.18
N ARG A 371 -6.09 -3.44 -11.46
CA ARG A 371 -5.60 -4.08 -10.23
C ARG A 371 -6.37 -3.54 -9.03
N GLY A 372 -6.56 -4.38 -8.02
CA GLY A 372 -7.19 -4.01 -6.76
C GLY A 372 -6.42 -2.94 -5.99
N SER A 373 -7.10 -2.26 -5.08
CA SER A 373 -6.49 -1.37 -4.10
C SER A 373 -5.98 -2.17 -2.90
N VAL A 374 -5.01 -1.61 -2.18
CA VAL A 374 -4.51 -2.17 -0.93
C VAL A 374 -5.36 -1.71 0.24
N SER A 375 -5.71 -2.62 1.14
CA SER A 375 -6.31 -2.30 2.44
C SER A 375 -5.28 -2.57 3.52
N SER A 376 -4.82 -1.52 4.17
CA SER A 376 -3.84 -1.59 5.27
C SER A 376 -4.49 -2.07 6.56
N GLY A 377 -3.70 -2.72 7.42
CA GLY A 377 -4.15 -3.22 8.72
C GLY A 377 -5.22 -4.31 8.61
N SER A 378 -5.27 -5.04 7.51
CA SER A 378 -6.25 -6.09 7.26
C SER A 378 -5.67 -7.23 6.45
N VAL A 379 -6.27 -8.40 6.57
CA VAL A 379 -5.90 -9.59 5.80
C VAL A 379 -7.13 -10.15 5.08
N GLU A 380 -6.91 -10.80 3.95
CA GLU A 380 -7.96 -11.50 3.23
C GLU A 380 -8.15 -12.91 3.83
N SER A 381 -9.34 -13.19 4.36
CA SER A 381 -9.69 -14.54 4.83
C SER A 381 -9.88 -15.50 3.67
N SER A 382 -9.83 -16.81 3.98
CA SER A 382 -10.26 -17.84 3.04
C SER A 382 -11.66 -17.53 2.50
N ASN A 383 -11.90 -17.84 1.23
CA ASN A 383 -13.23 -17.75 0.61
C ASN A 383 -14.04 -19.06 0.75
N VAL A 384 -13.62 -19.97 1.61
CA VAL A 384 -14.31 -21.23 1.92
C VAL A 384 -15.54 -20.96 2.78
N ASP A 385 -16.69 -21.47 2.37
CA ASP A 385 -17.92 -21.50 3.17
C ASP A 385 -18.09 -22.91 3.76
N LEU A 386 -17.92 -23.02 5.09
CA LEU A 386 -18.01 -24.28 5.82
C LEU A 386 -19.35 -24.99 5.63
N ALA A 387 -20.46 -24.24 5.58
CA ALA A 387 -21.79 -24.82 5.44
C ALA A 387 -21.92 -25.51 4.08
N THR A 388 -21.48 -24.84 3.03
CA THR A 388 -21.46 -25.36 1.66
C THR A 388 -20.52 -26.56 1.54
N GLU A 389 -19.34 -26.52 2.15
CA GLU A 389 -18.38 -27.63 2.10
C GLU A 389 -18.88 -28.86 2.86
N PHE A 390 -19.54 -28.70 4.02
CA PHE A 390 -20.15 -29.82 4.73
C PHE A 390 -21.29 -30.48 3.94
N VAL A 391 -22.12 -29.68 3.24
CA VAL A 391 -23.14 -30.24 2.36
C VAL A 391 -22.51 -31.03 1.21
N SER A 392 -21.46 -30.48 0.58
CA SER A 392 -20.68 -31.14 -0.47
C SER A 392 -20.05 -32.44 0.03
N LEU A 393 -19.47 -32.42 1.23
CA LEU A 393 -18.90 -33.61 1.87
C LEU A 393 -19.94 -34.72 2.04
N ILE A 394 -21.14 -34.39 2.54
CA ILE A 394 -22.25 -35.37 2.71
C ILE A 394 -22.70 -35.90 1.35
N GLN A 395 -22.78 -35.07 0.32
CA GLN A 395 -23.14 -35.49 -1.04
C GLN A 395 -22.11 -36.50 -1.60
N HIS A 396 -20.81 -36.16 -1.53
CA HIS A 396 -19.73 -37.02 -1.99
C HIS A 396 -19.66 -38.32 -1.21
N GLN A 397 -19.88 -38.29 0.11
CA GLN A 397 -19.97 -39.53 0.93
C GLN A 397 -21.13 -40.42 0.50
N ARG A 398 -22.32 -39.82 0.20
CA ARG A 398 -23.47 -40.59 -0.28
C ARG A 398 -23.21 -41.17 -1.67
N SER A 399 -22.61 -40.41 -2.57
CA SER A 399 -22.24 -40.87 -3.91
C SER A 399 -21.20 -41.97 -3.86
N PHE A 400 -20.19 -41.88 -2.96
CA PHE A 400 -19.22 -42.90 -2.71
C PHE A 400 -19.89 -44.20 -2.22
N SER A 401 -20.81 -44.10 -1.25
CA SER A 401 -21.57 -45.25 -0.73
C SER A 401 -22.45 -45.90 -1.80
N ALA A 402 -23.08 -45.10 -2.68
CA ALA A 402 -23.89 -45.61 -3.79
C ALA A 402 -23.04 -46.38 -4.81
N ASN A 403 -21.87 -45.84 -5.19
CA ASN A 403 -20.94 -46.50 -6.10
C ASN A 403 -20.39 -47.78 -5.49
N SER A 404 -20.10 -47.84 -4.18
CA SER A 404 -19.71 -49.03 -3.47
C SER A 404 -20.81 -50.09 -3.50
N LYS A 405 -22.08 -49.69 -3.31
CA LYS A 405 -23.22 -50.59 -3.40
C LYS A 405 -23.41 -51.18 -4.81
N THR A 406 -23.15 -50.36 -5.84
CA THR A 406 -23.21 -50.84 -7.24
C THR A 406 -22.18 -51.94 -7.49
N ILE A 407 -20.97 -51.80 -6.94
CA ILE A 407 -19.93 -52.84 -7.05
C ILE A 407 -20.34 -54.12 -6.32
N THR A 408 -20.83 -54.02 -5.08
CA THR A 408 -21.25 -55.20 -4.31
C THR A 408 -22.39 -55.93 -5.01
N THR A 409 -23.37 -55.20 -5.55
CA THR A 409 -24.49 -55.80 -6.30
C THR A 409 -24.02 -56.47 -7.60
N ALA A 410 -23.04 -55.86 -8.29
CA ALA A 410 -22.45 -56.48 -9.48
C ALA A 410 -21.67 -57.75 -9.14
N ASP A 411 -20.95 -57.80 -8.01
CA ASP A 411 -20.25 -58.97 -7.54
C ASP A 411 -21.21 -60.08 -7.12
N GLU A 412 -22.27 -59.78 -6.38
CA GLU A 412 -23.35 -60.72 -6.03
C GLU A 412 -23.99 -61.34 -7.27
N MET A 413 -24.29 -60.53 -8.32
CA MET A 413 -24.82 -61.05 -9.58
C MET A 413 -23.81 -61.92 -10.34
N LEU A 414 -22.52 -61.65 -10.27
CA LEU A 414 -21.48 -62.47 -10.87
C LEU A 414 -21.37 -63.84 -10.14
N GLN A 415 -21.46 -63.84 -8.81
CA GLN A 415 -21.47 -65.05 -8.01
C GLN A 415 -22.68 -65.95 -8.32
N GLU A 416 -23.86 -65.35 -8.44
CA GLU A 416 -25.09 -66.06 -8.81
C GLU A 416 -24.96 -66.69 -10.21
N LEU A 417 -24.40 -65.97 -11.18
CA LEU A 417 -24.11 -66.48 -12.53
C LEU A 417 -23.14 -67.65 -12.54
N ILE A 418 -22.13 -67.65 -11.69
CA ILE A 418 -21.19 -68.78 -11.54
C ILE A 418 -21.90 -69.99 -10.94
N ASN A 419 -22.80 -69.78 -9.98
CA ASN A 419 -23.57 -70.85 -9.37
C ASN A 419 -24.59 -71.49 -10.32
N ILE A 420 -25.18 -70.67 -11.25
CA ILE A 420 -26.12 -71.21 -12.27
C ILE A 420 -25.38 -72.06 -13.33
N LYS A 421 -24.09 -71.83 -13.55
CA LYS A 421 -23.28 -72.55 -14.53
C LYS A 421 -22.74 -73.88 -14.02
N ARG A 422 -22.94 -74.22 -12.73
CA ARG A 422 -22.71 -75.57 -12.13
C ARG A 422 -23.98 -76.42 -12.16
#